data_f63256f247a53be664fe2dcbf8acda43
#
_entry.id   f63256f247a53be664fe2dcbf8acda43
#
_cell.length_a   1.000
_cell.length_b   1.000
_cell.length_c   1.000
_cell.angle_alpha   90.00
_cell.angle_beta   90.00
_cell.angle_gamma   90.00
#
_symmetry.space_group_name_H-M   'P 1'
#
loop_
_entity.id
_entity.type
_entity.pdbx_description
1 polymer ?
#
loop_
_entity_poly.entity_id
_entity_poly.type
_entity_poly.pdbx_seq_one_letter_code
_entity_poly.pdbx_strand_id
1 'polypeptide(L)'
;MQALSHTEIKRKSPGVYPPSFCRLRLLLAVAVVTQLAVFMVALGRLQGVGLEWLLVTSAYGQTLALVCTVSVCIFRSWLIRLSPRGAWVGSWLIIVIMAFSWSYIAGVIGTVQGYGPGQAGLNGFMLQSLLAASLVSIALLRYLFIRAQGRMQITAQAEARVQALQARRRPHFLFNSQTTISSLIPDDPDGAESATMDLADLFRGSMR
;
A
#
# COMPACT_ATOMS: atom_id res chain seq x y z
N MET A 1 10.91 -20.54 37.93
CA MET A 1 12.15 -20.13 37.24
C MET A 1 12.05 -20.66 35.82
N GLN A 2 11.36 -19.96 34.93
CA GLN A 2 11.39 -20.25 33.49
C GLN A 2 11.56 -18.92 32.77
N ALA A 3 12.74 -18.75 32.21
CA ALA A 3 13.08 -17.64 31.34
C ALA A 3 12.26 -17.76 30.07
N LEU A 4 11.16 -17.03 30.00
CA LEU A 4 10.41 -16.83 28.74
C LEU A 4 11.34 -16.06 27.80
N SER A 5 11.76 -16.77 26.78
CA SER A 5 12.67 -16.35 25.76
C SER A 5 12.19 -15.03 25.09
N HIS A 6 12.99 -13.99 25.24
CA HIS A 6 12.87 -12.70 24.59
C HIS A 6 12.99 -12.74 23.04
N THR A 7 12.85 -13.91 22.41
CA THR A 7 13.17 -14.15 21.00
C THR A 7 11.95 -14.23 20.08
N GLU A 8 10.71 -14.13 20.52
CA GLU A 8 9.55 -14.32 19.62
C GLU A 8 8.68 -13.09 19.37
N ILE A 9 9.03 -11.93 19.83
CA ILE A 9 8.40 -10.71 19.33
C ILE A 9 9.29 -10.10 18.25
N LYS A 10 9.69 -10.87 17.27
CA LYS A 10 9.98 -10.33 15.95
C LYS A 10 8.62 -9.97 15.33
N ARG A 11 8.07 -8.87 15.83
CA ARG A 11 6.87 -8.24 15.31
C ARG A 11 7.08 -8.15 13.80
N LYS A 12 6.45 -9.06 13.07
CA LYS A 12 6.32 -9.03 11.62
C LYS A 12 5.74 -7.65 11.31
N SER A 13 6.61 -6.70 11.04
CA SER A 13 6.20 -5.39 10.54
C SER A 13 5.21 -5.69 9.43
N PRO A 14 3.95 -5.23 9.51
CA PRO A 14 2.98 -5.50 8.46
C PRO A 14 3.62 -4.98 7.18
N GLY A 15 3.92 -5.90 6.27
CA GLY A 15 4.71 -5.64 5.07
C GLY A 15 4.06 -4.52 4.28
N VAL A 16 4.68 -3.34 4.38
CA VAL A 16 4.22 -2.09 3.75
C VAL A 16 4.20 -2.21 2.24
N TYR A 17 4.89 -3.22 1.70
CA TYR A 17 5.10 -3.34 0.26
C TYR A 17 5.36 -4.80 -0.16
N PRO A 18 4.90 -5.23 -1.33
CA PRO A 18 4.14 -4.50 -2.35
C PRO A 18 2.63 -4.47 -2.05
N PRO A 19 1.93 -3.35 -2.37
CA PRO A 19 0.48 -3.30 -2.29
C PRO A 19 -0.11 -4.43 -3.14
N SER A 20 -1.28 -4.93 -2.77
CA SER A 20 -1.96 -5.98 -3.52
C SER A 20 -2.47 -5.40 -4.86
N PHE A 21 -1.61 -5.43 -5.90
CA PHE A 21 -1.96 -4.98 -7.26
C PHE A 21 -3.11 -5.77 -7.88
N CYS A 22 -3.39 -6.98 -7.38
CA CYS A 22 -4.41 -7.89 -7.88
C CYS A 22 -5.83 -7.60 -7.35
N ARG A 23 -6.06 -6.47 -6.66
CA ARG A 23 -7.41 -6.09 -6.23
C ARG A 23 -8.16 -5.45 -7.38
N LEU A 24 -9.39 -5.90 -7.62
CA LEU A 24 -10.27 -5.37 -8.67
C LEU A 24 -10.36 -3.82 -8.66
N ARG A 25 -10.41 -3.22 -7.48
CA ARG A 25 -10.45 -1.75 -7.34
C ARG A 25 -9.22 -1.06 -7.92
N LEU A 26 -8.03 -1.69 -7.83
CA LEU A 26 -6.81 -1.12 -8.40
C LEU A 26 -6.78 -1.30 -9.91
N LEU A 27 -7.22 -2.46 -10.42
CA LEU A 27 -7.35 -2.69 -11.86
C LEU A 27 -8.29 -1.67 -12.50
N LEU A 28 -9.44 -1.42 -11.89
CA LEU A 28 -10.37 -0.40 -12.34
C LEU A 28 -9.76 1.02 -12.31
N ALA A 29 -9.03 1.36 -11.24
CA ALA A 29 -8.35 2.65 -11.16
C ALA A 29 -7.29 2.81 -12.25
N VAL A 30 -6.50 1.78 -12.53
CA VAL A 30 -5.51 1.78 -13.60
C VAL A 30 -6.20 1.96 -14.96
N ALA A 31 -7.28 1.23 -15.22
CA ALA A 31 -8.04 1.36 -16.47
C ALA A 31 -8.59 2.78 -16.66
N VAL A 32 -9.18 3.39 -15.63
CA VAL A 32 -9.69 4.76 -15.68
C VAL A 32 -8.56 5.77 -15.92
N VAL A 33 -7.44 5.66 -15.19
CA VAL A 33 -6.29 6.56 -15.35
C VAL A 33 -5.71 6.45 -16.76
N THR A 34 -5.57 5.24 -17.28
CA THR A 34 -5.08 5.02 -18.65
C THR A 34 -6.03 5.63 -19.68
N GLN A 35 -7.33 5.46 -19.50
CA GLN A 35 -8.32 6.05 -20.41
C GLN A 35 -8.29 7.58 -20.38
N LEU A 36 -8.17 8.17 -19.19
CA LEU A 36 -8.00 9.64 -19.05
C LEU A 36 -6.73 10.13 -19.74
N ALA A 37 -5.62 9.39 -19.61
CA ALA A 37 -4.37 9.73 -20.28
C ALA A 37 -4.51 9.70 -21.80
N VAL A 38 -5.20 8.71 -22.36
CA VAL A 38 -5.52 8.65 -23.81
C VAL A 38 -6.33 9.85 -24.25
N PHE A 39 -7.36 10.23 -23.49
CA PHE A 39 -8.17 11.42 -23.79
C PHE A 39 -7.34 12.72 -23.71
N MET A 40 -6.46 12.86 -22.74
CA MET A 40 -5.57 14.02 -22.63
C MET A 40 -4.66 14.15 -23.85
N VAL A 41 -4.09 13.03 -24.32
CA VAL A 41 -3.26 13.00 -25.53
C VAL A 41 -4.11 13.35 -26.77
N ALA A 42 -5.35 12.85 -26.84
CA ALA A 42 -6.27 13.17 -27.94
C ALA A 42 -6.62 14.67 -27.99
N LEU A 43 -6.93 15.27 -26.83
CA LEU A 43 -7.23 16.70 -26.71
C LEU A 43 -6.04 17.59 -27.06
N GLY A 44 -4.81 17.13 -26.76
CA GLY A 44 -3.57 17.88 -27.11
C GLY A 44 -3.24 17.87 -28.61
N ARG A 45 -3.90 17.05 -29.43
CA ARG A 45 -3.74 17.06 -30.90
C ARG A 45 -4.62 18.14 -31.51
N LEU A 46 -3.97 19.19 -32.04
CA LEU A 46 -4.63 20.32 -32.70
C LEU A 46 -5.34 19.94 -34.05
N GLN A 47 -4.94 18.82 -34.64
CA GLN A 47 -5.60 18.24 -35.81
C GLN A 47 -6.67 17.25 -35.33
N GLY A 48 -7.86 17.31 -35.92
CA GLY A 48 -9.00 16.48 -35.54
C GLY A 48 -8.62 15.00 -35.42
N VAL A 49 -8.98 14.41 -34.28
CA VAL A 49 -8.71 13.01 -33.99
C VAL A 49 -9.86 12.18 -34.54
N GLY A 50 -9.58 11.33 -35.52
CA GLY A 50 -10.55 10.36 -36.04
C GLY A 50 -10.93 9.33 -34.98
N LEU A 51 -12.17 8.85 -35.04
CA LEU A 51 -12.67 7.82 -34.11
C LEU A 51 -11.80 6.56 -34.12
N GLU A 52 -11.33 6.17 -35.30
CA GLU A 52 -10.44 5.01 -35.50
C GLU A 52 -9.15 5.15 -34.68
N TRP A 53 -8.50 6.31 -34.75
CA TRP A 53 -7.29 6.57 -33.98
C TRP A 53 -7.54 6.48 -32.47
N LEU A 54 -8.67 7.04 -32.03
CA LEU A 54 -9.04 7.00 -30.60
C LEU A 54 -9.27 5.56 -30.12
N LEU A 55 -9.97 4.75 -30.91
CA LEU A 55 -10.24 3.35 -30.58
C LEU A 55 -8.96 2.50 -30.53
N VAL A 56 -8.08 2.63 -31.54
CA VAL A 56 -6.82 1.89 -31.58
C VAL A 56 -5.89 2.29 -30.43
N THR A 57 -5.76 3.60 -30.18
CA THR A 57 -4.90 4.09 -29.10
C THR A 57 -5.46 3.71 -27.72
N SER A 58 -6.77 3.74 -27.54
CA SER A 58 -7.44 3.30 -26.31
C SER A 58 -7.24 1.80 -26.08
N ALA A 59 -7.46 0.97 -27.11
CA ALA A 59 -7.25 -0.46 -27.03
C ALA A 59 -5.78 -0.80 -26.69
N TYR A 60 -4.84 -0.15 -27.35
CA TYR A 60 -3.41 -0.28 -27.06
C TYR A 60 -3.07 0.10 -25.61
N GLY A 61 -3.53 1.26 -25.15
CA GLY A 61 -3.27 1.74 -23.81
C GLY A 61 -3.85 0.81 -22.74
N GLN A 62 -5.08 0.32 -22.92
CA GLN A 62 -5.73 -0.60 -21.99
C GLN A 62 -5.03 -1.96 -21.91
N THR A 63 -4.67 -2.53 -23.07
CA THR A 63 -3.95 -3.81 -23.12
C THR A 63 -2.55 -3.69 -22.50
N LEU A 64 -1.83 -2.60 -22.77
CA LEU A 64 -0.53 -2.31 -22.15
C LEU A 64 -0.65 -2.22 -20.62
N ALA A 65 -1.64 -1.47 -20.11
CA ALA A 65 -1.88 -1.31 -18.68
C ALA A 65 -2.22 -2.65 -18.00
N LEU A 66 -3.03 -3.48 -18.65
CA LEU A 66 -3.37 -4.82 -18.16
C LEU A 66 -2.14 -5.73 -18.11
N VAL A 67 -1.36 -5.80 -19.19
CA VAL A 67 -0.13 -6.62 -19.26
C VAL A 67 0.85 -6.21 -18.15
N CYS A 68 1.11 -4.91 -17.97
CA CYS A 68 1.99 -4.41 -16.92
C CYS A 68 1.47 -4.77 -15.52
N THR A 69 0.17 -4.59 -15.27
CA THR A 69 -0.42 -4.84 -13.93
C THR A 69 -0.42 -6.34 -13.60
N VAL A 70 -0.79 -7.19 -14.56
CA VAL A 70 -0.79 -8.65 -14.39
C VAL A 70 0.63 -9.16 -14.17
N SER A 71 1.62 -8.63 -14.89
CA SER A 71 3.02 -9.01 -14.72
C SER A 71 3.53 -8.70 -13.30
N VAL A 72 3.25 -7.51 -12.76
CA VAL A 72 3.60 -7.17 -11.38
C VAL A 72 2.88 -8.09 -10.38
N CYS A 73 1.65 -8.50 -10.67
CA CYS A 73 0.91 -9.48 -9.87
C CYS A 73 1.61 -10.86 -9.86
N ILE A 74 2.00 -11.36 -11.01
CA ILE A 74 2.68 -12.67 -11.14
C ILE A 74 4.00 -12.66 -10.37
N PHE A 75 4.79 -11.61 -10.55
CA PHE A 75 6.10 -11.48 -9.90
C PHE A 75 6.03 -11.02 -8.44
N ARG A 76 4.84 -10.83 -7.88
CA ARG A 76 4.64 -10.36 -6.50
C ARG A 76 5.37 -11.23 -5.46
N SER A 77 5.34 -12.54 -5.60
CA SER A 77 5.98 -13.49 -4.67
C SER A 77 7.50 -13.31 -4.62
N TRP A 78 8.11 -12.95 -5.74
CA TRP A 78 9.52 -12.63 -5.84
C TRP A 78 9.83 -11.24 -5.27
N LEU A 79 9.01 -10.25 -5.58
CA LEU A 79 9.15 -8.87 -5.09
C LEU A 79 9.09 -8.77 -3.55
N ILE A 80 8.27 -9.60 -2.89
CA ILE A 80 8.14 -9.62 -1.42
C ILE A 80 9.44 -10.08 -0.74
N ARG A 81 10.29 -10.85 -1.43
CA ARG A 81 11.58 -11.33 -0.89
C ARG A 81 12.66 -10.27 -0.93
N LEU A 82 12.49 -9.21 -1.71
CA LEU A 82 13.42 -8.09 -1.82
C LEU A 82 13.24 -7.10 -0.67
N SER A 83 14.28 -6.29 -0.44
CA SER A 83 14.17 -5.13 0.45
C SER A 83 13.08 -4.16 -0.06
N PRO A 84 12.48 -3.30 0.78
CA PRO A 84 11.46 -2.36 0.35
C PRO A 84 11.88 -1.47 -0.84
N ARG A 85 13.14 -1.03 -0.87
CA ARG A 85 13.70 -0.28 -2.00
C ARG A 85 13.88 -1.14 -3.24
N GLY A 86 14.37 -2.39 -3.05
CA GLY A 86 14.53 -3.35 -4.13
C GLY A 86 13.21 -3.78 -4.78
N ALA A 87 12.14 -3.93 -3.99
CA ALA A 87 10.80 -4.22 -4.49
C ALA A 87 10.24 -3.08 -5.36
N TRP A 88 10.58 -1.83 -5.02
CA TRP A 88 10.23 -0.65 -5.80
C TRP A 88 10.89 -0.65 -7.17
N VAL A 89 12.21 -0.72 -7.18
CA VAL A 89 13.00 -0.75 -8.41
C VAL A 89 12.64 -1.98 -9.24
N GLY A 90 12.45 -3.14 -8.62
CA GLY A 90 12.04 -4.37 -9.28
C GLY A 90 10.65 -4.24 -9.95
N SER A 91 9.68 -3.64 -9.27
CA SER A 91 8.36 -3.40 -9.87
C SER A 91 8.45 -2.46 -11.08
N TRP A 92 9.22 -1.38 -10.97
CA TRP A 92 9.42 -0.44 -12.06
C TRP A 92 10.12 -1.11 -13.26
N LEU A 93 11.17 -1.88 -13.02
CA LEU A 93 11.88 -2.63 -14.08
C LEU A 93 10.96 -3.61 -14.80
N ILE A 94 10.13 -4.36 -14.08
CA ILE A 94 9.15 -5.29 -14.67
C ILE A 94 8.20 -4.52 -15.59
N ILE A 95 7.68 -3.37 -15.15
CA ILE A 95 6.77 -2.55 -15.97
C ILE A 95 7.47 -2.07 -17.24
N VAL A 96 8.71 -1.57 -17.13
CA VAL A 96 9.49 -1.06 -18.27
C VAL A 96 9.77 -2.17 -19.28
N ILE A 97 10.20 -3.36 -18.83
CA ILE A 97 10.46 -4.52 -19.70
C ILE A 97 9.19 -4.97 -20.41
N MET A 98 8.07 -5.06 -19.68
CA MET A 98 6.78 -5.46 -20.25
C MET A 98 6.23 -4.41 -21.22
N ALA A 99 6.39 -3.13 -20.90
CA ALA A 99 6.01 -2.04 -21.80
C ALA A 99 6.83 -2.06 -23.08
N PHE A 100 8.14 -2.28 -23.00
CA PHE A 100 9.01 -2.42 -24.16
C PHE A 100 8.57 -3.60 -25.04
N SER A 101 8.41 -4.78 -24.46
CA SER A 101 8.02 -5.99 -25.19
C SER A 101 6.66 -5.84 -25.86
N TRP A 102 5.67 -5.31 -25.13
CA TRP A 102 4.32 -5.11 -25.66
C TRP A 102 4.28 -4.04 -26.76
N SER A 103 5.00 -2.92 -26.58
CA SER A 103 5.09 -1.87 -27.60
C SER A 103 5.76 -2.36 -28.88
N TYR A 104 6.79 -3.21 -28.76
CA TYR A 104 7.44 -3.83 -29.91
C TYR A 104 6.45 -4.74 -30.68
N ILE A 105 5.78 -5.64 -29.98
CA ILE A 105 4.79 -6.56 -30.58
C ILE A 105 3.65 -5.76 -31.25
N ALA A 106 3.09 -4.78 -30.55
CA ALA A 106 2.00 -3.96 -31.07
C ALA A 106 2.45 -3.12 -32.29
N GLY A 107 3.66 -2.59 -32.23
CA GLY A 107 4.23 -1.81 -33.35
C GLY A 107 4.46 -2.67 -34.59
N VAL A 108 5.00 -3.89 -34.46
CA VAL A 108 5.20 -4.83 -35.57
C VAL A 108 3.86 -5.28 -36.16
N ILE A 109 2.88 -5.67 -35.33
CA ILE A 109 1.55 -6.06 -35.80
C ILE A 109 0.87 -4.88 -36.51
N GLY A 110 0.93 -3.68 -35.94
CA GLY A 110 0.34 -2.48 -36.52
C GLY A 110 0.94 -2.13 -37.88
N THR A 111 2.27 -2.26 -38.06
CA THR A 111 2.91 -2.03 -39.35
C THR A 111 2.52 -3.05 -40.41
N VAL A 112 2.36 -4.32 -40.04
CA VAL A 112 1.90 -5.39 -40.94
C VAL A 112 0.45 -5.15 -41.38
N GLN A 113 -0.39 -4.64 -40.51
CA GLN A 113 -1.82 -4.37 -40.79
C GLN A 113 -2.06 -2.99 -41.45
N GLY A 114 -1.03 -2.17 -41.65
CA GLY A 114 -1.15 -0.84 -42.24
C GLY A 114 -1.67 0.26 -41.28
N TYR A 115 -1.95 -0.08 -40.02
CA TYR A 115 -2.40 0.87 -38.99
C TYR A 115 -1.25 1.40 -38.10
N GLY A 116 -0.06 0.84 -38.23
CA GLY A 116 1.09 1.15 -37.39
C GLY A 116 1.91 2.32 -37.92
N PRO A 117 2.90 2.77 -37.14
CA PRO A 117 3.74 3.93 -37.45
C PRO A 117 4.72 3.72 -38.62
N GLY A 118 4.67 2.60 -39.31
CA GLY A 118 5.65 2.22 -40.31
C GLY A 118 7.04 1.87 -39.69
N GLN A 119 7.93 1.27 -40.48
CA GLN A 119 9.26 0.90 -39.95
C GLN A 119 10.09 2.11 -39.49
N ALA A 120 10.00 3.23 -40.19
CA ALA A 120 10.72 4.46 -39.85
C ALA A 120 10.17 5.13 -38.57
N GLY A 121 8.88 4.93 -38.25
CA GLY A 121 8.23 5.48 -37.04
C GLY A 121 8.26 4.55 -35.83
N LEU A 122 8.64 3.27 -35.99
CA LEU A 122 8.61 2.29 -34.93
C LEU A 122 9.45 2.68 -33.70
N ASN A 123 10.66 3.19 -33.93
CA ASN A 123 11.54 3.62 -32.85
C ASN A 123 10.94 4.80 -32.07
N GLY A 124 10.34 5.77 -32.77
CA GLY A 124 9.65 6.90 -32.15
C GLY A 124 8.44 6.46 -31.33
N PHE A 125 7.63 5.55 -31.86
CA PHE A 125 6.49 4.96 -31.16
C PHE A 125 6.91 4.20 -29.90
N MET A 126 7.95 3.37 -29.98
CA MET A 126 8.50 2.63 -28.83
C MET A 126 9.02 3.58 -27.76
N LEU A 127 9.81 4.61 -28.16
CA LEU A 127 10.34 5.58 -27.22
C LEU A 127 9.23 6.36 -26.51
N GLN A 128 8.23 6.85 -27.25
CA GLN A 128 7.09 7.56 -26.69
C GLN A 128 6.29 6.67 -25.71
N SER A 129 6.00 5.43 -26.09
CA SER A 129 5.29 4.46 -25.26
C SER A 129 6.06 4.14 -23.98
N LEU A 130 7.38 3.97 -24.09
CA LEU A 130 8.24 3.65 -22.95
C LEU A 130 8.34 4.83 -21.98
N LEU A 131 8.48 6.05 -22.49
CA LEU A 131 8.49 7.25 -21.66
C LEU A 131 7.15 7.44 -20.95
N ALA A 132 6.03 7.30 -21.66
CA ALA A 132 4.71 7.42 -21.08
C ALA A 132 4.47 6.34 -19.99
N ALA A 133 4.77 5.07 -20.27
CA ALA A 133 4.64 3.98 -19.31
C ALA A 133 5.55 4.20 -18.09
N SER A 134 6.78 4.66 -18.28
CA SER A 134 7.72 4.95 -17.20
C SER A 134 7.22 6.08 -16.30
N LEU A 135 6.78 7.20 -16.85
CA LEU A 135 6.26 8.34 -16.09
C LEU A 135 5.00 7.97 -15.29
N VAL A 136 4.04 7.31 -15.94
CA VAL A 136 2.80 6.87 -15.28
C VAL A 136 3.10 5.86 -14.18
N SER A 137 4.00 4.91 -14.42
CA SER A 137 4.36 3.91 -13.42
C SER A 137 5.08 4.52 -12.21
N ILE A 138 5.99 5.46 -12.41
CA ILE A 138 6.65 6.17 -11.31
C ILE A 138 5.62 6.94 -10.47
N ALA A 139 4.72 7.68 -11.11
CA ALA A 139 3.69 8.44 -10.42
C ALA A 139 2.74 7.52 -9.63
N LEU A 140 2.28 6.42 -10.23
CA LEU A 140 1.41 5.45 -9.60
C LEU A 140 2.08 4.74 -8.42
N LEU A 141 3.30 4.26 -8.62
CA LEU A 141 4.09 3.62 -7.56
C LEU A 141 4.32 4.59 -6.40
N ARG A 142 4.67 5.84 -6.68
CA ARG A 142 4.85 6.89 -5.68
C ARG A 142 3.56 7.15 -4.90
N TYR A 143 2.44 7.29 -5.59
CA TYR A 143 1.13 7.45 -4.96
C TYR A 143 0.77 6.28 -4.03
N LEU A 144 0.96 5.05 -4.49
CA LEU A 144 0.68 3.85 -3.69
C LEU A 144 1.56 3.77 -2.44
N PHE A 145 2.79 4.21 -2.54
CA PHE A 145 3.71 4.28 -1.40
C PHE A 145 3.26 5.30 -0.35
N ILE A 146 2.99 6.52 -0.78
CA ILE A 146 2.51 7.57 0.13
C ILE A 146 1.23 7.12 0.84
N ARG A 147 0.30 6.50 0.09
CA ARG A 147 -0.93 5.97 0.65
C ARG A 147 -0.70 4.82 1.64
N ALA A 148 0.27 3.95 1.38
CA ALA A 148 0.65 2.88 2.29
C ALA A 148 1.26 3.42 3.60
N GLN A 149 2.16 4.40 3.51
CA GLN A 149 2.74 5.07 4.68
C GLN A 149 1.68 5.79 5.52
N GLY A 150 0.76 6.52 4.88
CA GLY A 150 -0.31 7.22 5.58
C GLY A 150 -1.20 6.27 6.41
N ARG A 151 -1.52 5.10 5.89
CA ARG A 151 -2.29 4.08 6.63
C ARG A 151 -1.54 3.57 7.87
N MET A 152 -0.24 3.37 7.76
CA MET A 152 0.58 2.91 8.89
C MET A 152 0.66 3.96 10.00
N GLN A 153 0.76 5.24 9.63
CA GLN A 153 0.77 6.33 10.61
C GLN A 153 -0.56 6.43 11.36
N ILE A 154 -1.69 6.28 10.66
CA ILE A 154 -3.02 6.31 11.29
C ILE A 154 -3.18 5.18 12.30
N THR A 155 -2.77 3.95 11.97
CA THR A 155 -2.84 2.80 12.89
C THR A 155 -1.94 3.00 14.10
N ALA A 156 -0.69 3.45 13.89
CA ALA A 156 0.24 3.73 14.97
C ALA A 156 -0.25 4.85 15.91
N GLN A 157 -0.87 5.91 15.37
CA GLN A 157 -1.48 6.97 16.18
C GLN A 157 -2.69 6.47 16.98
N ALA A 158 -3.53 5.62 16.39
CA ALA A 158 -4.66 5.02 17.09
C ALA A 158 -4.20 4.16 18.26
N GLU A 159 -3.20 3.31 18.05
CA GLU A 159 -2.60 2.48 19.10
C GLU A 159 -1.98 3.34 20.22
N ALA A 160 -1.24 4.40 19.85
CA ALA A 160 -0.64 5.32 20.84
C ALA A 160 -1.70 6.05 21.67
N ARG A 161 -2.84 6.47 21.06
CA ARG A 161 -3.96 7.06 21.78
C ARG A 161 -4.59 6.11 22.78
N VAL A 162 -4.81 4.85 22.39
CA VAL A 162 -5.36 3.82 23.28
C VAL A 162 -4.42 3.59 24.47
N GLN A 163 -3.10 3.49 24.22
CA GLN A 163 -2.11 3.33 25.27
C GLN A 163 -2.08 4.54 26.22
N ALA A 164 -2.16 5.76 25.68
CA ALA A 164 -2.21 6.99 26.49
C ALA A 164 -3.46 7.07 27.37
N LEU A 165 -4.61 6.61 26.86
CA LEU A 165 -5.86 6.55 27.65
C LEU A 165 -5.78 5.52 28.76
N GLN A 166 -5.20 4.35 28.48
CA GLN A 166 -4.99 3.30 29.47
C GLN A 166 -4.01 3.73 30.57
N ALA A 167 -2.92 4.42 30.19
CA ALA A 167 -1.96 4.96 31.14
C ALA A 167 -2.56 6.02 32.09
N ARG A 168 -3.53 6.81 31.63
CA ARG A 168 -4.25 7.78 32.49
C ARG A 168 -5.23 7.13 33.47
N ARG A 169 -5.89 6.04 33.09
CA ARG A 169 -6.87 5.38 33.96
C ARG A 169 -6.26 4.66 35.16
N ARG A 170 -5.10 4.01 34.97
CA ARG A 170 -4.44 3.22 36.04
C ARG A 170 -3.99 4.06 37.23
N PRO A 171 -3.27 5.20 37.07
CA PRO A 171 -2.84 5.98 38.22
C PRO A 171 -4.02 6.56 39.03
N HIS A 172 -5.03 7.10 38.35
CA HIS A 172 -6.17 7.72 39.00
C HIS A 172 -6.99 6.71 39.85
N PHE A 173 -7.20 5.51 39.32
CA PHE A 173 -7.86 4.43 40.06
C PHE A 173 -7.06 4.01 41.29
N LEU A 174 -5.75 3.88 41.14
CA LEU A 174 -4.82 3.48 42.21
C LEU A 174 -4.81 4.51 43.33
N PHE A 175 -4.72 5.80 43.03
CA PHE A 175 -4.76 6.87 44.00
C PHE A 175 -6.11 6.94 44.72
N ASN A 176 -7.20 6.79 44.02
CA ASN A 176 -8.53 6.79 44.64
C ASN A 176 -8.71 5.59 45.57
N SER A 177 -8.35 4.39 45.14
CA SER A 177 -8.43 3.19 45.96
C SER A 177 -7.55 3.29 47.20
N GLN A 178 -6.34 3.80 47.07
CA GLN A 178 -5.41 4.00 48.17
C GLN A 178 -5.93 5.05 49.18
N THR A 179 -6.54 6.16 48.70
CA THR A 179 -7.15 7.16 49.56
C THR A 179 -8.34 6.59 50.34
N THR A 180 -9.18 5.78 49.66
CA THR A 180 -10.34 5.14 50.32
C THR A 180 -9.87 4.11 51.38
N ILE A 181 -8.88 3.28 51.10
CA ILE A 181 -8.33 2.35 52.06
C ILE A 181 -7.71 3.09 53.26
N SER A 182 -6.95 4.19 53.03
CA SER A 182 -6.38 5.01 54.08
C SER A 182 -7.41 5.64 54.96
N SER A 183 -8.59 6.02 54.45
CA SER A 183 -9.69 6.59 55.23
C SER A 183 -10.44 5.55 56.10
N LEU A 184 -10.40 4.28 55.70
CA LEU A 184 -11.01 3.18 56.44
C LEU A 184 -10.16 2.69 57.63
N ILE A 185 -8.86 2.86 57.61
CA ILE A 185 -7.93 2.35 58.63
C ILE A 185 -8.32 2.78 60.07
N PRO A 186 -8.67 4.04 60.35
CA PRO A 186 -9.02 4.47 61.70
C PRO A 186 -10.38 3.98 62.18
N ASP A 187 -11.35 3.79 61.26
CA ASP A 187 -12.74 3.50 61.60
C ASP A 187 -13.11 2.02 61.50
N ASP A 188 -12.53 1.31 60.55
CA ASP A 188 -12.77 -0.11 60.26
C ASP A 188 -11.50 -0.81 59.70
N PRO A 189 -10.58 -1.23 60.58
CA PRO A 189 -9.32 -1.84 60.14
C PRO A 189 -9.51 -3.18 59.40
N ASP A 190 -10.51 -3.99 59.76
CA ASP A 190 -10.79 -5.28 59.09
C ASP A 190 -11.31 -5.04 57.66
N GLY A 191 -12.16 -4.02 57.50
CA GLY A 191 -12.61 -3.58 56.17
C GLY A 191 -11.48 -3.04 55.30
N ALA A 192 -10.53 -2.32 55.87
CA ALA A 192 -9.35 -1.83 55.17
C ALA A 192 -8.42 -2.97 54.69
N GLU A 193 -8.25 -4.03 55.49
CA GLU A 193 -7.51 -5.24 55.11
C GLU A 193 -8.16 -5.96 53.96
N SER A 194 -9.47 -6.20 54.05
CA SER A 194 -10.24 -6.83 52.96
C SER A 194 -10.17 -6.07 51.65
N ALA A 195 -10.34 -4.74 51.69
CA ALA A 195 -10.24 -3.87 50.49
C ALA A 195 -8.84 -3.87 49.84
N THR A 196 -7.82 -4.04 50.70
CA THR A 196 -6.43 -4.15 50.20
C THR A 196 -6.20 -5.49 49.47
N MET A 197 -6.73 -6.58 49.99
CA MET A 197 -6.67 -7.90 49.37
C MET A 197 -7.44 -7.93 48.05
N ASP A 198 -8.65 -7.38 47.98
CA ASP A 198 -9.45 -7.28 46.77
C ASP A 198 -8.73 -6.46 45.68
N LEU A 199 -8.08 -5.35 46.06
CA LEU A 199 -7.26 -4.53 45.17
C LEU A 199 -6.08 -5.32 44.61
N ALA A 200 -5.41 -6.11 45.45
CA ALA A 200 -4.28 -6.95 45.04
C ALA A 200 -4.70 -8.05 44.05
N ASP A 201 -5.85 -8.68 44.25
CA ASP A 201 -6.38 -9.70 43.36
C ASP A 201 -6.85 -9.12 42.02
N LEU A 202 -7.41 -7.93 42.02
CA LEU A 202 -7.78 -7.21 40.82
C LEU A 202 -6.54 -6.88 39.95
N PHE A 203 -5.43 -6.49 40.59
CA PHE A 203 -4.16 -6.29 39.90
C PHE A 203 -3.56 -7.60 39.38
N ARG A 204 -3.64 -8.70 40.17
CA ARG A 204 -3.16 -10.01 39.76
C ARG A 204 -3.94 -10.54 38.54
N GLY A 205 -5.27 -10.36 38.51
CA GLY A 205 -6.12 -10.69 37.37
C GLY A 205 -5.86 -9.88 36.12
N SER A 206 -5.45 -8.62 36.28
CA SER A 206 -5.18 -7.71 35.13
C SER A 206 -3.80 -7.91 34.47
N MET A 207 -2.91 -8.71 35.08
CA MET A 207 -1.57 -9.03 34.57
C MET A 207 -1.49 -10.39 33.84
N ARG A 208 -2.59 -11.14 33.78
CA ARG A 208 -2.71 -12.35 32.97
C ARG A 208 -3.30 -12.05 31.59
#